data_49a002e97688e318cb642a88bc8b826a
#
_entry.id   49a002e97688e318cb642a88bc8b826a
#
_cell.length_a   1.000
_cell.length_b   1.000
_cell.length_c   1.000
_cell.angle_alpha   90.00
_cell.angle_beta   90.00
_cell.angle_gamma   90.00
#
_symmetry.space_group_name_H-M   'P 1'
#
loop_
_entity.id
_entity.type
_entity.pdbx_description
1 polymer ?
#
loop_
_entity_poly.entity_id
_entity_poly.type
_entity_poly.pdbx_seq_one_letter_code
_entity_poly.pdbx_strand_id
1 'polypeptide(L)'
;MRTLVGLLIAAAALTAQPRRIVSTTPSVTEILFAMGLGDRVVGVSQHCHYPPEALQRPKVGSYLRPNVEVIVGLKPDLVILQAKVPDSVAGQLQRVKLPVFEVEHGDLESMFSGIRALASRCGVPERGAKLEAEIRARLDAVRQRTSALPRRSLVFIVGRTPGRLDGLIAVGKGSYLNELIAIAGGVNALAGSALPYLKVSLESVMGLNPDVLVDMGDMAETVGVTETHKQEVVALWRQRASLTARVYAVASDIFVVPGPRVAEAAEAFAQMLHPEASR
;
A
#
# COMPACT_ATOMS: atom_id res chain seq x y z
N MET A 1 -22.60 -57.17 29.30
CA MET A 1 -21.70 -56.00 29.28
C MET A 1 -21.72 -55.40 27.87
N ARG A 2 -22.44 -54.33 27.67
CA ARG A 2 -22.51 -53.57 26.38
C ARG A 2 -21.72 -52.30 26.54
N THR A 3 -20.55 -52.24 25.91
CA THR A 3 -19.69 -51.05 25.86
C THR A 3 -20.24 -50.10 24.81
N LEU A 4 -20.81 -48.95 25.25
CA LEU A 4 -21.14 -47.80 24.39
C LEU A 4 -19.83 -47.07 24.06
N VAL A 5 -19.40 -47.15 22.81
CA VAL A 5 -18.36 -46.27 22.26
C VAL A 5 -19.04 -44.95 21.88
N GLY A 6 -18.86 -43.96 22.73
CA GLY A 6 -19.30 -42.59 22.45
C GLY A 6 -18.41 -41.93 21.37
N LEU A 7 -18.96 -41.72 20.18
CA LEU A 7 -18.33 -40.97 19.10
C LEU A 7 -18.42 -39.46 19.43
N LEU A 8 -17.35 -38.89 19.96
CA LEU A 8 -17.21 -37.41 20.11
C LEU A 8 -17.03 -36.82 18.72
N ILE A 9 -18.10 -36.34 18.11
CA ILE A 9 -18.04 -35.45 16.94
C ILE A 9 -17.62 -34.11 17.47
N ALA A 10 -16.33 -33.74 17.31
CA ALA A 10 -15.85 -32.40 17.48
C ALA A 10 -16.48 -31.55 16.37
N ALA A 11 -17.56 -30.85 16.69
CA ALA A 11 -18.11 -29.79 15.82
C ALA A 11 -17.11 -28.66 15.78
N ALA A 12 -16.21 -28.68 14.79
CA ALA A 12 -15.47 -27.49 14.40
C ALA A 12 -16.53 -26.44 14.04
N ALA A 13 -16.66 -25.41 14.86
CA ALA A 13 -17.48 -24.26 14.54
C ALA A 13 -16.95 -23.68 13.23
N LEU A 14 -17.56 -24.04 12.09
CA LEU A 14 -17.33 -23.36 10.82
C LEU A 14 -17.78 -21.92 11.05
N THR A 15 -16.83 -21.03 11.34
CA THR A 15 -17.11 -19.59 11.30
C THR A 15 -17.55 -19.30 9.88
N ALA A 16 -18.80 -18.91 9.71
CA ALA A 16 -19.37 -18.65 8.39
C ALA A 16 -18.46 -17.66 7.64
N GLN A 17 -18.08 -18.04 6.41
CA GLN A 17 -17.24 -17.17 5.57
C GLN A 17 -17.97 -15.85 5.31
N PRO A 18 -17.29 -14.70 5.48
CA PRO A 18 -17.91 -13.41 5.21
C PRO A 18 -18.40 -13.32 3.77
N ARG A 19 -19.65 -12.86 3.61
CA ARG A 19 -20.28 -12.67 2.30
C ARG A 19 -20.51 -11.21 1.97
N ARG A 20 -20.50 -10.33 2.96
CA ARG A 20 -20.74 -8.89 2.82
C ARG A 20 -19.63 -8.11 3.55
N ILE A 21 -18.60 -7.78 2.82
CA ILE A 21 -17.36 -7.20 3.36
C ILE A 21 -17.34 -5.70 3.08
N VAL A 22 -17.09 -4.90 4.10
CA VAL A 22 -16.71 -3.49 3.94
C VAL A 22 -15.20 -3.37 4.12
N SER A 23 -14.53 -2.78 3.14
CA SER A 23 -13.09 -2.50 3.15
C SER A 23 -12.85 -1.00 3.27
N THR A 24 -12.19 -0.55 4.33
CA THR A 24 -11.96 0.89 4.55
C THR A 24 -10.61 1.38 4.02
N THR A 25 -9.76 0.51 3.45
CA THR A 25 -8.44 0.90 2.93
C THR A 25 -8.21 0.41 1.50
N PRO A 26 -7.51 1.19 0.66
CA PRO A 26 -7.19 0.79 -0.71
C PRO A 26 -6.46 -0.55 -0.80
N SER A 27 -5.41 -0.77 0.00
CA SER A 27 -4.62 -1.99 -0.01
C SER A 27 -5.45 -3.25 0.25
N VAL A 28 -6.35 -3.21 1.24
CA VAL A 28 -7.26 -4.31 1.56
C VAL A 28 -8.25 -4.55 0.43
N THR A 29 -8.79 -3.46 -0.15
CA THR A 29 -9.70 -3.57 -1.30
C THR A 29 -9.00 -4.29 -2.46
N GLU A 30 -7.80 -3.88 -2.83
CA GLU A 30 -7.03 -4.53 -3.89
C GLU A 30 -6.74 -6.01 -3.59
N ILE A 31 -6.35 -6.34 -2.35
CA ILE A 31 -6.11 -7.73 -1.93
C ILE A 31 -7.38 -8.57 -2.07
N LEU A 32 -8.53 -8.07 -1.62
CA LEU A 32 -9.81 -8.79 -1.73
C LEU A 32 -10.18 -9.06 -3.19
N PHE A 33 -10.06 -8.05 -4.05
CA PHE A 33 -10.34 -8.22 -5.48
C PHE A 33 -9.34 -9.17 -6.15
N ALA A 34 -8.04 -9.07 -5.84
CA ALA A 34 -7.01 -9.96 -6.36
C ALA A 34 -7.23 -11.43 -5.94
N MET A 35 -7.79 -11.66 -4.75
CA MET A 35 -8.21 -12.99 -4.31
C MET A 35 -9.55 -13.45 -4.90
N GLY A 36 -10.17 -12.68 -5.82
CA GLY A 36 -11.47 -13.00 -6.42
C GLY A 36 -12.64 -12.91 -5.44
N LEU A 37 -12.56 -12.01 -4.46
CA LEU A 37 -13.63 -11.74 -3.48
C LEU A 37 -14.38 -10.44 -3.76
N GLY A 38 -14.18 -9.82 -4.92
CA GLY A 38 -14.78 -8.54 -5.29
C GLY A 38 -16.32 -8.53 -5.16
N ASP A 39 -16.99 -9.63 -5.49
CA ASP A 39 -18.45 -9.76 -5.36
C ASP A 39 -18.94 -9.73 -3.90
N ARG A 40 -18.06 -10.04 -2.94
CA ARG A 40 -18.37 -9.96 -1.51
C ARG A 40 -18.16 -8.54 -0.95
N VAL A 41 -17.47 -7.65 -1.69
CA VAL A 41 -17.19 -6.28 -1.24
C VAL A 41 -18.40 -5.40 -1.50
N VAL A 42 -19.09 -4.98 -0.43
CA VAL A 42 -20.32 -4.19 -0.47
C VAL A 42 -20.11 -2.70 -0.20
N GLY A 43 -18.92 -2.30 0.24
CA GLY A 43 -18.56 -0.90 0.47
C GLY A 43 -17.06 -0.73 0.59
N VAL A 44 -16.54 0.42 0.12
CA VAL A 44 -15.12 0.73 0.10
C VAL A 44 -14.85 2.18 0.52
N SER A 45 -13.62 2.49 0.94
CA SER A 45 -13.25 3.88 1.23
C SER A 45 -13.28 4.75 -0.03
N GLN A 46 -13.40 6.07 0.17
CA GLN A 46 -13.38 7.04 -0.94
C GLN A 46 -12.06 7.02 -1.73
N HIS A 47 -10.98 6.54 -1.13
CA HIS A 47 -9.65 6.44 -1.75
C HIS A 47 -9.40 5.10 -2.49
N CYS A 48 -10.39 4.21 -2.55
CA CYS A 48 -10.28 2.95 -3.30
C CYS A 48 -10.60 3.21 -4.78
N HIS A 49 -9.55 3.38 -5.60
CA HIS A 49 -9.67 3.67 -7.02
C HIS A 49 -9.35 2.46 -7.90
N TYR A 50 -8.72 1.43 -7.33
CA TYR A 50 -8.34 0.21 -8.03
C TYR A 50 -8.84 -1.04 -7.29
N PRO A 51 -9.25 -2.09 -8.00
CA PRO A 51 -9.45 -2.12 -9.46
C PRO A 51 -10.65 -1.26 -9.88
N PRO A 52 -10.90 -1.04 -11.18
CA PRO A 52 -12.00 -0.20 -11.66
C PRO A 52 -13.37 -0.57 -11.09
N GLU A 53 -13.61 -1.84 -10.81
CA GLU A 53 -14.85 -2.35 -10.20
C GLU A 53 -15.08 -1.80 -8.77
N ALA A 54 -14.01 -1.41 -8.07
CA ALA A 54 -14.12 -0.79 -6.75
C ALA A 54 -14.74 0.62 -6.81
N LEU A 55 -14.64 1.31 -7.95
CA LEU A 55 -15.27 2.61 -8.15
C LEU A 55 -16.80 2.52 -8.09
N GLN A 56 -17.35 1.38 -8.47
CA GLN A 56 -18.81 1.10 -8.48
C GLN A 56 -19.36 0.81 -7.07
N ARG A 57 -18.51 0.63 -6.07
CA ARG A 57 -18.94 0.29 -4.71
C ARG A 57 -19.30 1.54 -3.90
N PRO A 58 -20.34 1.47 -3.05
CA PRO A 58 -20.69 2.54 -2.11
C PRO A 58 -19.48 3.02 -1.31
N LYS A 59 -19.31 4.34 -1.15
CA LYS A 59 -18.21 4.94 -0.42
C LYS A 59 -18.58 5.10 1.05
N VAL A 60 -17.75 4.54 1.93
CA VAL A 60 -17.95 4.52 3.38
C VAL A 60 -17.08 5.54 4.14
N GLY A 61 -16.67 6.62 3.48
CA GLY A 61 -15.80 7.65 4.07
C GLY A 61 -14.31 7.39 3.81
N SER A 62 -13.44 8.11 4.54
CA SER A 62 -11.98 7.91 4.43
C SER A 62 -11.51 6.76 5.33
N TYR A 63 -10.28 6.28 5.09
CA TYR A 63 -9.67 5.24 5.93
C TYR A 63 -9.40 5.73 7.36
N LEU A 64 -9.19 7.04 7.57
CA LEU A 64 -9.01 7.64 8.89
C LEU A 64 -10.33 7.96 9.61
N ARG A 65 -11.40 8.21 8.85
CA ARG A 65 -12.74 8.59 9.35
C ARG A 65 -13.81 7.85 8.56
N PRO A 66 -13.95 6.52 8.76
CA PRO A 66 -15.06 5.78 8.17
C PRO A 66 -16.41 6.26 8.70
N ASN A 67 -17.41 6.30 7.85
CA ASN A 67 -18.77 6.65 8.24
C ASN A 67 -19.51 5.41 8.74
N VAL A 68 -19.65 5.30 10.06
CA VAL A 68 -20.24 4.13 10.73
C VAL A 68 -21.70 3.93 10.32
N GLU A 69 -22.48 5.00 10.13
CA GLU A 69 -23.89 4.90 9.74
C GLU A 69 -24.04 4.29 8.34
N VAL A 70 -23.22 4.75 7.39
CA VAL A 70 -23.22 4.18 6.03
C VAL A 70 -22.78 2.71 6.09
N ILE A 71 -21.75 2.38 6.88
CA ILE A 71 -21.30 0.99 7.05
C ILE A 71 -22.44 0.12 7.58
N VAL A 72 -23.11 0.53 8.64
CA VAL A 72 -24.25 -0.21 9.23
C VAL A 72 -25.37 -0.38 8.21
N GLY A 73 -25.68 0.66 7.45
CA GLY A 73 -26.71 0.63 6.39
C GLY A 73 -26.44 -0.41 5.30
N LEU A 74 -25.18 -0.73 5.03
CA LEU A 74 -24.78 -1.76 4.07
C LEU A 74 -24.93 -3.19 4.61
N LYS A 75 -25.26 -3.35 5.91
CA LYS A 75 -25.45 -4.66 6.59
C LYS A 75 -24.28 -5.63 6.32
N PRO A 76 -23.02 -5.25 6.59
CA PRO A 76 -21.90 -6.15 6.39
C PRO A 76 -21.87 -7.24 7.47
N ASP A 77 -21.25 -8.36 7.14
CA ASP A 77 -20.89 -9.41 8.10
C ASP A 77 -19.39 -9.41 8.46
N LEU A 78 -18.61 -8.51 7.82
CA LEU A 78 -17.23 -8.22 8.17
C LEU A 78 -16.89 -6.77 7.77
N VAL A 79 -16.28 -6.02 8.69
CA VAL A 79 -15.67 -4.72 8.42
C VAL A 79 -14.16 -4.83 8.61
N ILE A 80 -13.40 -4.43 7.59
CA ILE A 80 -11.94 -4.46 7.64
C ILE A 80 -11.45 -3.02 7.78
N LEU A 81 -10.75 -2.75 8.87
CA LEU A 81 -10.15 -1.47 9.21
C LEU A 81 -8.62 -1.52 9.07
N GLN A 82 -8.01 -0.38 8.85
CA GLN A 82 -6.59 -0.24 9.11
C GLN A 82 -6.34 -0.23 10.63
N ALA A 83 -5.34 -0.95 11.09
CA ALA A 83 -4.91 -0.86 12.49
C ALA A 83 -4.51 0.58 12.85
N LYS A 84 -4.76 0.98 14.09
CA LYS A 84 -4.51 2.36 14.59
C LYS A 84 -5.47 3.42 14.03
N VAL A 85 -6.61 3.04 13.44
CA VAL A 85 -7.76 3.98 13.36
C VAL A 85 -8.14 4.37 14.80
N PRO A 86 -8.65 5.59 15.04
CA PRO A 86 -9.10 5.96 16.39
C PRO A 86 -10.00 4.87 16.99
N ASP A 87 -9.71 4.43 18.20
CA ASP A 87 -10.44 3.36 18.93
C ASP A 87 -11.96 3.56 18.93
N SER A 88 -12.39 4.82 18.79
CA SER A 88 -13.80 5.18 18.67
C SER A 88 -14.54 4.50 17.50
N VAL A 89 -13.88 4.25 16.36
CA VAL A 89 -14.54 3.65 15.17
C VAL A 89 -14.74 2.15 15.40
N ALA A 90 -13.68 1.42 15.76
CA ALA A 90 -13.78 0.00 16.06
C ALA A 90 -14.79 -0.25 17.20
N GLY A 91 -14.73 0.56 18.28
CA GLY A 91 -15.66 0.48 19.40
C GLY A 91 -17.12 0.80 19.02
N GLN A 92 -17.38 1.70 18.08
CA GLN A 92 -18.74 1.97 17.59
C GLN A 92 -19.30 0.78 16.81
N LEU A 93 -18.48 0.18 15.91
CA LEU A 93 -18.87 -1.00 15.15
C LEU A 93 -19.11 -2.22 16.05
N GLN A 94 -18.27 -2.41 17.07
CA GLN A 94 -18.44 -3.48 18.05
C GLN A 94 -19.74 -3.33 18.88
N ARG A 95 -20.11 -2.10 19.26
CA ARG A 95 -21.38 -1.83 19.99
C ARG A 95 -22.61 -2.25 19.19
N VAL A 96 -22.55 -2.14 17.86
CA VAL A 96 -23.61 -2.64 16.96
C VAL A 96 -23.37 -4.09 16.50
N LYS A 97 -22.48 -4.81 17.19
CA LYS A 97 -22.17 -6.22 16.98
C LYS A 97 -21.68 -6.56 15.56
N LEU A 98 -21.08 -5.61 14.85
CA LEU A 98 -20.41 -5.88 13.58
C LEU A 98 -19.03 -6.45 13.83
N PRO A 99 -18.68 -7.60 13.22
CA PRO A 99 -17.34 -8.16 13.28
C PRO A 99 -16.34 -7.22 12.60
N VAL A 100 -15.27 -6.86 13.32
CA VAL A 100 -14.17 -6.03 12.84
C VAL A 100 -12.91 -6.88 12.70
N PHE A 101 -12.17 -6.67 11.64
CA PHE A 101 -10.84 -7.22 11.43
C PHE A 101 -9.88 -6.07 11.11
N GLU A 102 -8.76 -6.01 11.81
CA GLU A 102 -7.77 -4.96 11.63
C GLU A 102 -6.56 -5.50 10.86
N VAL A 103 -6.05 -4.68 9.92
CA VAL A 103 -4.86 -4.99 9.11
C VAL A 103 -3.80 -3.95 9.38
N GLU A 104 -2.60 -4.41 9.73
CA GLU A 104 -1.43 -3.54 9.87
C GLU A 104 -0.75 -3.32 8.52
N HIS A 105 -0.15 -2.13 8.38
CA HIS A 105 0.72 -1.77 7.27
C HIS A 105 2.07 -1.33 7.82
N GLY A 106 3.14 -1.82 7.21
CA GLY A 106 4.51 -1.50 7.61
C GLY A 106 5.50 -1.81 6.50
N ASP A 107 6.23 -2.89 6.65
CA ASP A 107 7.15 -3.47 5.67
C ASP A 107 6.43 -4.46 4.73
N LEU A 108 7.16 -5.04 3.78
CA LEU A 108 6.61 -6.04 2.84
C LEU A 108 6.11 -7.29 3.56
N GLU A 109 6.79 -7.73 4.63
CA GLU A 109 6.35 -8.93 5.34
C GLU A 109 5.04 -8.70 6.11
N SER A 110 4.83 -7.51 6.66
CA SER A 110 3.53 -7.10 7.23
C SER A 110 2.41 -7.17 6.20
N MET A 111 2.68 -6.71 4.97
CA MET A 111 1.72 -6.82 3.86
C MET A 111 1.40 -8.28 3.52
N PHE A 112 2.41 -9.15 3.40
CA PHE A 112 2.19 -10.57 3.13
C PHE A 112 1.45 -11.27 4.27
N SER A 113 1.79 -10.94 5.52
CA SER A 113 1.05 -11.42 6.69
C SER A 113 -0.42 -10.99 6.65
N GLY A 114 -0.68 -9.75 6.23
CA GLY A 114 -2.03 -9.23 6.00
C GLY A 114 -2.79 -10.02 4.93
N ILE A 115 -2.15 -10.36 3.81
CA ILE A 115 -2.75 -11.20 2.75
C ILE A 115 -3.14 -12.57 3.30
N ARG A 116 -2.24 -13.26 4.02
CA ARG A 116 -2.51 -14.58 4.64
C ARG A 116 -3.66 -14.51 5.64
N ALA A 117 -3.64 -13.52 6.51
CA ALA A 117 -4.65 -13.34 7.55
C ALA A 117 -6.03 -13.02 6.96
N LEU A 118 -6.11 -12.14 5.95
CA LEU A 118 -7.34 -11.85 5.21
C LEU A 118 -7.89 -13.09 4.48
N ALA A 119 -7.01 -13.83 3.80
CA ALA A 119 -7.39 -15.04 3.08
C ALA A 119 -7.97 -16.09 4.04
N SER A 120 -7.32 -16.31 5.18
CA SER A 120 -7.80 -17.18 6.25
C SER A 120 -9.15 -16.71 6.79
N ARG A 121 -9.28 -15.41 7.12
CA ARG A 121 -10.52 -14.82 7.65
C ARG A 121 -11.69 -14.92 6.67
N CYS A 122 -11.41 -14.84 5.36
CA CYS A 122 -12.41 -14.96 4.30
C CYS A 122 -12.66 -16.40 3.82
N GLY A 123 -11.97 -17.39 4.39
CA GLY A 123 -12.11 -18.82 4.04
C GLY A 123 -11.53 -19.20 2.69
N VAL A 124 -10.47 -18.52 2.25
CA VAL A 124 -9.82 -18.75 0.94
C VAL A 124 -8.27 -18.78 1.07
N PRO A 125 -7.70 -19.56 2.03
CA PRO A 125 -6.26 -19.51 2.31
C PRO A 125 -5.39 -19.81 1.08
N GLU A 126 -5.81 -20.74 0.22
CA GLU A 126 -5.08 -21.10 -1.01
C GLU A 126 -4.96 -19.92 -2.00
N ARG A 127 -6.01 -19.08 -2.08
CA ARG A 127 -5.97 -17.89 -2.94
C ARG A 127 -5.00 -16.83 -2.40
N GLY A 128 -4.92 -16.69 -1.08
CA GLY A 128 -3.93 -15.83 -0.43
C GLY A 128 -2.50 -16.30 -0.68
N ALA A 129 -2.24 -17.59 -0.49
CA ALA A 129 -0.94 -18.19 -0.76
C ALA A 129 -0.50 -18.03 -2.22
N LYS A 130 -1.43 -18.22 -3.17
CA LYS A 130 -1.18 -17.99 -4.59
C LYS A 130 -0.83 -16.55 -4.87
N LEU A 131 -1.63 -15.59 -4.36
CA LEU A 131 -1.39 -14.16 -4.56
C LEU A 131 -0.01 -13.74 -3.99
N GLU A 132 0.32 -14.19 -2.79
CA GLU A 132 1.64 -13.93 -2.19
C GLU A 132 2.77 -14.48 -3.07
N ALA A 133 2.67 -15.72 -3.54
CA ALA A 133 3.66 -16.34 -4.39
C ALA A 133 3.86 -15.56 -5.72
N GLU A 134 2.78 -15.11 -6.34
CA GLU A 134 2.82 -14.29 -7.56
C GLU A 134 3.53 -12.95 -7.34
N ILE A 135 3.22 -12.25 -6.23
CA ILE A 135 3.87 -10.97 -5.91
C ILE A 135 5.36 -11.19 -5.64
N ARG A 136 5.72 -12.19 -4.81
CA ARG A 136 7.12 -12.52 -4.51
C ARG A 136 7.90 -12.86 -5.77
N ALA A 137 7.35 -13.68 -6.66
CA ALA A 137 8.01 -14.04 -7.91
C ALA A 137 8.29 -12.81 -8.80
N ARG A 138 7.36 -11.84 -8.88
CA ARG A 138 7.58 -10.58 -9.61
C ARG A 138 8.66 -9.72 -8.95
N LEU A 139 8.66 -9.58 -7.63
CA LEU A 139 9.68 -8.85 -6.89
C LEU A 139 11.07 -9.49 -7.06
N ASP A 140 11.15 -10.82 -7.03
CA ASP A 140 12.39 -11.56 -7.25
C ASP A 140 12.90 -11.39 -8.70
N ALA A 141 12.02 -11.36 -9.69
CA ALA A 141 12.39 -11.07 -11.06
C ALA A 141 12.99 -9.66 -11.22
N VAL A 142 12.43 -8.65 -10.52
CA VAL A 142 13.04 -7.30 -10.49
C VAL A 142 14.43 -7.35 -9.86
N ARG A 143 14.56 -8.00 -8.68
CA ARG A 143 15.84 -8.14 -7.97
C ARG A 143 16.91 -8.80 -8.83
N GLN A 144 16.57 -9.87 -9.54
CA GLN A 144 17.48 -10.58 -10.43
C GLN A 144 17.97 -9.68 -11.56
N ARG A 145 17.08 -8.95 -12.23
CA ARG A 145 17.44 -8.05 -13.34
C ARG A 145 18.35 -6.91 -12.91
N THR A 146 18.21 -6.43 -11.66
CA THR A 146 18.98 -5.29 -11.15
C THR A 146 20.23 -5.70 -10.36
N SER A 147 20.42 -6.99 -10.06
CA SER A 147 21.46 -7.47 -9.14
C SER A 147 22.88 -7.16 -9.58
N ALA A 148 23.16 -7.14 -10.89
CA ALA A 148 24.47 -6.84 -11.46
C ALA A 148 24.66 -5.35 -11.82
N LEU A 149 23.63 -4.51 -11.63
CA LEU A 149 23.69 -3.09 -11.97
C LEU A 149 24.29 -2.26 -10.83
N PRO A 150 24.99 -1.14 -11.15
CA PRO A 150 25.53 -0.25 -10.13
C PRO A 150 24.42 0.27 -9.22
N ARG A 151 24.61 0.19 -7.91
CA ARG A 151 23.65 0.74 -6.96
C ARG A 151 23.64 2.25 -7.03
N ARG A 152 22.45 2.83 -7.19
CA ARG A 152 22.24 4.28 -7.27
C ARG A 152 21.45 4.76 -6.05
N SER A 153 21.86 5.92 -5.54
CA SER A 153 21.18 6.56 -4.42
C SER A 153 19.88 7.21 -4.89
N LEU A 154 18.81 7.06 -4.07
CA LEU A 154 17.51 7.61 -4.37
C LEU A 154 16.93 8.31 -3.15
N VAL A 155 16.34 9.49 -3.36
CA VAL A 155 15.45 10.15 -2.42
C VAL A 155 14.04 10.12 -3.00
N PHE A 156 13.07 9.64 -2.24
CA PHE A 156 11.67 9.67 -2.62
C PHE A 156 10.89 10.62 -1.72
N ILE A 157 10.40 11.70 -2.29
CA ILE A 157 9.52 12.68 -1.65
C ILE A 157 8.07 12.24 -1.89
N VAL A 158 7.38 11.86 -0.82
CA VAL A 158 5.99 11.38 -0.87
C VAL A 158 4.98 12.46 -0.51
N GLY A 159 5.43 13.63 -0.06
CA GLY A 159 4.58 14.78 0.24
C GLY A 159 5.38 16.06 0.37
N ARG A 160 4.76 17.17 0.01
CA ARG A 160 5.29 18.53 0.18
C ARG A 160 4.18 19.57 0.06
N THR A 161 4.48 20.82 0.38
CA THR A 161 3.56 21.92 0.09
C THR A 161 3.36 22.07 -1.41
N PRO A 162 2.12 22.08 -1.93
CA PRO A 162 1.86 22.25 -3.36
C PRO A 162 2.56 23.47 -3.94
N GLY A 163 3.21 23.31 -5.11
CA GLY A 163 3.93 24.36 -5.82
C GLY A 163 5.23 24.84 -5.16
N ARG A 164 5.67 24.23 -4.05
CA ARG A 164 6.84 24.68 -3.28
C ARG A 164 7.72 23.48 -2.88
N LEU A 165 9.01 23.75 -2.60
CA LEU A 165 9.96 22.76 -2.07
C LEU A 165 10.14 22.92 -0.56
N ASP A 166 9.04 23.02 0.17
CA ASP A 166 9.01 23.05 1.63
C ASP A 166 7.98 22.01 2.16
N GLY A 167 8.01 21.75 3.46
CA GLY A 167 7.16 20.73 4.07
C GLY A 167 7.46 19.32 3.55
N LEU A 168 8.67 19.07 3.06
CA LEU A 168 9.05 17.81 2.43
C LEU A 168 8.90 16.63 3.39
N ILE A 169 8.21 15.60 2.94
CA ILE A 169 8.09 14.30 3.62
C ILE A 169 8.73 13.26 2.71
N ALA A 170 9.75 12.60 3.22
CA ALA A 170 10.53 11.61 2.47
C ALA A 170 10.41 10.21 3.06
N VAL A 171 10.65 9.20 2.23
CA VAL A 171 10.68 7.79 2.62
C VAL A 171 11.91 7.48 3.43
N GLY A 172 11.75 6.91 4.63
CA GLY A 172 12.81 6.38 5.47
C GLY A 172 12.87 4.85 5.46
N LYS A 173 13.78 4.28 6.27
CA LYS A 173 14.05 2.83 6.30
C LYS A 173 12.83 1.99 6.74
N GLY A 174 11.98 2.51 7.61
CA GLY A 174 10.83 1.76 8.16
C GLY A 174 9.64 1.60 7.21
N SER A 175 9.74 2.08 5.95
CA SER A 175 8.70 1.94 4.94
C SER A 175 8.97 0.77 3.99
N TYR A 176 7.92 0.04 3.57
CA TYR A 176 8.02 -0.96 2.49
C TYR A 176 8.63 -0.38 1.20
N LEU A 177 8.45 0.92 0.94
CA LEU A 177 9.06 1.61 -0.20
C LEU A 177 10.60 1.56 -0.16
N ASN A 178 11.20 1.60 1.03
CA ASN A 178 12.65 1.41 1.18
C ASN A 178 13.08 0.02 0.70
N GLU A 179 12.28 -1.00 0.96
CA GLU A 179 12.57 -2.36 0.48
C GLU A 179 12.39 -2.46 -1.03
N LEU A 180 11.36 -1.82 -1.61
CA LEU A 180 11.16 -1.78 -3.06
C LEU A 180 12.31 -1.06 -3.78
N ILE A 181 12.82 0.05 -3.23
CA ILE A 181 14.01 0.74 -3.74
C ILE A 181 15.22 -0.22 -3.74
N ALA A 182 15.42 -0.98 -2.67
CA ALA A 182 16.51 -1.95 -2.58
C ALA A 182 16.36 -3.12 -3.58
N ILE A 183 15.13 -3.63 -3.76
CA ILE A 183 14.79 -4.66 -4.75
C ILE A 183 15.07 -4.14 -6.16
N ALA A 184 14.78 -2.87 -6.42
CA ALA A 184 15.02 -2.20 -7.70
C ALA A 184 16.51 -1.86 -7.96
N GLY A 185 17.44 -2.30 -7.12
CA GLY A 185 18.88 -2.05 -7.27
C GLY A 185 19.33 -0.66 -6.78
N GLY A 186 18.48 0.05 -6.03
CA GLY A 186 18.79 1.35 -5.45
C GLY A 186 19.27 1.27 -4.00
N VAL A 187 19.62 2.43 -3.48
CA VAL A 187 19.89 2.70 -2.06
C VAL A 187 19.09 3.94 -1.66
N ASN A 188 18.21 3.80 -0.68
CA ASN A 188 17.53 4.98 -0.13
C ASN A 188 18.55 5.84 0.63
N ALA A 189 18.78 7.06 0.16
CA ALA A 189 19.74 7.99 0.77
C ALA A 189 19.35 8.41 2.20
N LEU A 190 18.11 8.15 2.61
CA LEU A 190 17.56 8.43 3.95
C LEU A 190 17.39 7.16 4.80
N ALA A 191 17.99 6.03 4.42
CA ALA A 191 17.93 4.77 5.17
C ALA A 191 18.58 4.82 6.56
N GLY A 192 19.28 5.90 6.90
CA GLY A 192 19.78 6.15 8.26
C GLY A 192 18.67 6.43 9.29
N SER A 193 17.48 6.83 8.87
CA SER A 193 16.32 7.04 9.74
C SER A 193 15.45 5.80 9.80
N ALA A 194 15.18 5.30 11.01
CA ALA A 194 14.26 4.17 11.24
C ALA A 194 12.78 4.51 11.03
N LEU A 195 12.42 5.79 10.92
CA LEU A 195 11.06 6.23 10.66
C LEU A 195 10.62 5.81 9.25
N PRO A 196 9.37 5.39 9.04
CA PRO A 196 8.87 5.07 7.70
C PRO A 196 8.76 6.31 6.81
N TYR A 197 8.42 7.45 7.39
CA TYR A 197 8.32 8.75 6.74
C TYR A 197 8.90 9.82 7.65
N LEU A 198 9.69 10.72 7.11
CA LEU A 198 10.36 11.77 7.90
C LEU A 198 10.26 13.13 7.21
N LYS A 199 10.11 14.16 8.02
CA LYS A 199 10.24 15.55 7.53
C LYS A 199 11.71 15.85 7.27
N VAL A 200 11.99 16.39 6.08
CA VAL A 200 13.33 16.79 5.67
C VAL A 200 13.33 18.24 5.17
N SER A 201 14.46 18.92 5.31
CA SER A 201 14.62 20.23 4.69
C SER A 201 15.12 20.10 3.25
N LEU A 202 14.92 21.14 2.45
CA LEU A 202 15.46 21.21 1.10
C LEU A 202 17.00 21.09 1.12
N GLU A 203 17.66 21.79 2.07
CA GLU A 203 19.10 21.76 2.24
C GLU A 203 19.61 20.34 2.54
N SER A 204 18.88 19.58 3.36
CA SER A 204 19.23 18.17 3.64
C SER A 204 19.16 17.33 2.37
N VAL A 205 18.10 17.49 1.55
CA VAL A 205 17.96 16.77 0.29
C VAL A 205 19.08 17.16 -0.68
N MET A 206 19.39 18.45 -0.79
CA MET A 206 20.49 18.97 -1.64
C MET A 206 21.85 18.44 -1.17
N GLY A 207 22.08 18.38 0.15
CA GLY A 207 23.34 17.86 0.74
C GLY A 207 23.55 16.35 0.51
N LEU A 208 22.48 15.58 0.40
CA LEU A 208 22.55 14.15 0.05
C LEU A 208 22.97 13.94 -1.40
N ASN A 209 22.65 14.88 -2.29
CA ASN A 209 22.92 14.84 -3.72
C ASN A 209 22.66 13.46 -4.34
N PRO A 210 21.41 12.95 -4.30
CA PRO A 210 21.12 11.60 -4.77
C PRO A 210 21.29 11.46 -6.29
N ASP A 211 21.53 10.25 -6.80
CA ASP A 211 21.53 9.97 -8.24
C ASP A 211 20.14 10.15 -8.87
N VAL A 212 19.11 9.81 -8.09
CA VAL A 212 17.70 9.87 -8.50
C VAL A 212 16.87 10.54 -7.42
N LEU A 213 16.05 11.49 -7.82
CA LEU A 213 15.02 12.10 -6.98
C LEU A 213 13.65 11.81 -7.57
N VAL A 214 12.79 11.18 -6.78
CA VAL A 214 11.39 10.93 -7.14
C VAL A 214 10.51 11.84 -6.29
N ASP A 215 9.61 12.59 -6.91
CA ASP A 215 8.67 13.47 -6.22
C ASP A 215 7.24 13.11 -6.63
N MET A 216 6.45 12.73 -5.63
CA MET A 216 5.04 12.43 -5.78
C MET A 216 4.14 13.65 -5.55
N GLY A 217 4.71 14.77 -5.13
CA GLY A 217 3.96 15.97 -4.81
C GLY A 217 3.14 15.83 -3.53
N ASP A 218 1.85 16.06 -3.62
CA ASP A 218 0.92 15.78 -2.54
C ASP A 218 0.37 14.34 -2.70
N MET A 219 0.55 13.50 -1.69
CA MET A 219 0.00 12.13 -1.67
C MET A 219 -1.52 12.07 -1.81
N ALA A 220 -2.23 13.15 -1.50
CA ALA A 220 -3.68 13.22 -1.62
C ALA A 220 -4.16 13.30 -3.08
N GLU A 221 -3.30 13.69 -4.03
CA GLU A 221 -3.65 13.97 -5.42
C GLU A 221 -3.00 12.99 -6.40
N THR A 222 -3.33 11.70 -6.27
CA THR A 222 -2.91 10.71 -7.28
C THR A 222 -3.84 10.67 -8.49
N VAL A 223 -5.03 11.24 -8.37
CA VAL A 223 -6.06 11.25 -9.42
C VAL A 223 -6.13 12.63 -10.07
N GLY A 224 -6.07 12.66 -11.40
CA GLY A 224 -6.22 13.90 -12.17
C GLY A 224 -4.91 14.69 -12.40
N VAL A 225 -3.77 14.17 -11.96
CA VAL A 225 -2.46 14.77 -12.22
C VAL A 225 -2.12 14.64 -13.72
N THR A 226 -1.91 15.76 -14.38
CA THR A 226 -1.56 15.82 -15.81
C THR A 226 -0.05 15.71 -16.03
N GLU A 227 0.38 15.40 -17.26
CA GLU A 227 1.79 15.42 -17.64
C GLU A 227 2.40 16.83 -17.51
N THR A 228 1.60 17.88 -17.77
CA THR A 228 2.01 19.28 -17.54
C THR A 228 2.38 19.50 -16.08
N HIS A 229 1.54 19.06 -15.15
CA HIS A 229 1.82 19.19 -13.72
C HIS A 229 3.11 18.43 -13.31
N LYS A 230 3.33 17.23 -13.84
CA LYS A 230 4.60 16.50 -13.60
C LYS A 230 5.82 17.27 -14.13
N GLN A 231 5.71 17.90 -15.30
CA GLN A 231 6.77 18.72 -15.86
C GLN A 231 7.06 19.95 -14.99
N GLU A 232 6.03 20.59 -14.43
CA GLU A 232 6.16 21.71 -13.49
C GLU A 232 6.91 21.26 -12.22
N VAL A 233 6.59 20.10 -11.67
CA VAL A 233 7.30 19.52 -10.51
C VAL A 233 8.77 19.28 -10.85
N VAL A 234 9.07 18.68 -11.99
CA VAL A 234 10.46 18.48 -12.44
C VAL A 234 11.18 19.82 -12.62
N ALA A 235 10.52 20.82 -13.21
CA ALA A 235 11.10 22.16 -13.40
C ALA A 235 11.40 22.84 -12.06
N LEU A 236 10.53 22.69 -11.06
CA LEU A 236 10.71 23.24 -9.72
C LEU A 236 12.02 22.74 -9.06
N TRP A 237 12.34 21.44 -9.20
CA TRP A 237 13.59 20.87 -8.72
C TRP A 237 14.80 21.30 -9.55
N ARG A 238 14.68 21.35 -10.88
CA ARG A 238 15.76 21.74 -11.81
C ARG A 238 16.22 23.19 -11.66
N GLN A 239 15.41 24.06 -11.07
CA GLN A 239 15.82 25.42 -10.71
C GLN A 239 16.91 25.44 -9.63
N ARG A 240 17.19 24.31 -8.97
CA ARG A 240 18.23 24.16 -7.98
C ARG A 240 19.54 23.72 -8.64
N ALA A 241 20.39 24.71 -8.96
CA ALA A 241 21.62 24.50 -9.75
C ALA A 241 22.58 23.45 -9.17
N SER A 242 22.57 23.23 -7.84
CA SER A 242 23.41 22.24 -7.18
C SER A 242 22.86 20.82 -7.20
N LEU A 243 21.60 20.60 -7.66
CA LEU A 243 21.02 19.26 -7.77
C LEU A 243 21.42 18.61 -9.10
N THR A 244 22.20 17.54 -9.03
CA THR A 244 22.63 16.76 -10.20
C THR A 244 21.75 15.54 -10.47
N ALA A 245 20.80 15.25 -9.58
CA ALA A 245 19.89 14.12 -9.67
C ALA A 245 19.07 14.08 -10.96
N ARG A 246 18.80 12.88 -11.45
CA ARG A 246 17.67 12.67 -12.38
C ARG A 246 16.37 12.78 -11.60
N VAL A 247 15.53 13.74 -11.98
CA VAL A 247 14.28 14.03 -11.30
C VAL A 247 13.11 13.41 -12.05
N TYR A 248 12.29 12.65 -11.32
CA TYR A 248 11.05 12.08 -11.81
C TYR A 248 9.88 12.55 -10.94
N ALA A 249 8.85 13.08 -11.59
CA ALA A 249 7.57 13.34 -10.96
C ALA A 249 6.63 12.16 -11.21
N VAL A 250 6.06 11.61 -10.14
CA VAL A 250 5.13 10.47 -10.21
C VAL A 250 3.78 10.83 -9.59
N ALA A 251 2.71 10.26 -10.13
CA ALA A 251 1.35 10.45 -9.64
C ALA A 251 0.58 9.14 -9.76
N SER A 252 1.04 8.11 -9.07
CA SER A 252 0.41 6.81 -9.11
C SER A 252 0.27 6.24 -7.70
N ASP A 253 -0.91 5.73 -7.39
CA ASP A 253 -1.22 5.10 -6.12
C ASP A 253 -0.43 3.81 -5.84
N ILE A 254 0.21 3.21 -6.86
CA ILE A 254 1.11 2.06 -6.68
C ILE A 254 2.24 2.34 -5.67
N PHE A 255 2.63 3.62 -5.51
CA PHE A 255 3.69 4.04 -4.58
C PHE A 255 3.18 4.29 -3.15
N VAL A 256 1.87 4.36 -2.93
CA VAL A 256 1.30 4.67 -1.60
C VAL A 256 0.31 3.62 -1.11
N VAL A 257 0.02 2.63 -1.92
CA VAL A 257 -0.87 1.52 -1.58
C VAL A 257 -0.05 0.23 -1.43
N PRO A 258 0.26 -0.22 -0.19
CA PRO A 258 0.96 -1.48 0.06
C PRO A 258 0.02 -2.67 -0.21
N GLY A 259 -0.09 -3.04 -1.46
CA GLY A 259 -1.02 -4.06 -1.95
C GLY A 259 -0.43 -4.91 -3.08
N PRO A 260 -1.27 -5.63 -3.83
CA PRO A 260 -0.80 -6.55 -4.88
C PRO A 260 0.07 -5.90 -5.95
N ARG A 261 -0.05 -4.57 -6.13
CA ARG A 261 0.69 -3.81 -7.16
C ARG A 261 2.08 -3.31 -6.71
N VAL A 262 2.58 -3.73 -5.54
CA VAL A 262 3.94 -3.32 -5.08
C VAL A 262 5.05 -3.76 -6.04
N ALA A 263 4.83 -4.84 -6.81
CA ALA A 263 5.77 -5.25 -7.84
C ALA A 263 5.86 -4.24 -9.00
N GLU A 264 4.75 -3.59 -9.36
CA GLU A 264 4.73 -2.51 -10.36
C GLU A 264 5.52 -1.29 -9.87
N ALA A 265 5.41 -0.96 -8.58
CA ALA A 265 6.21 0.09 -7.98
C ALA A 265 7.71 -0.25 -8.00
N ALA A 266 8.10 -1.51 -7.71
CA ALA A 266 9.48 -1.96 -7.81
C ALA A 266 10.00 -1.90 -9.25
N GLU A 267 9.20 -2.30 -10.23
CA GLU A 267 9.50 -2.20 -11.66
C GLU A 267 9.71 -0.75 -12.09
N ALA A 268 8.83 0.17 -11.63
CA ALA A 268 8.95 1.59 -11.90
C ALA A 268 10.24 2.19 -11.28
N PHE A 269 10.57 1.83 -10.03
CA PHE A 269 11.84 2.23 -9.43
C PHE A 269 13.04 1.70 -10.22
N ALA A 270 13.01 0.44 -10.68
CA ALA A 270 14.09 -0.13 -11.48
C ALA A 270 14.29 0.65 -12.79
N GLN A 271 13.21 1.06 -13.47
CA GLN A 271 13.28 1.89 -14.68
C GLN A 271 13.86 3.28 -14.39
N MET A 272 13.47 3.91 -13.29
CA MET A 272 13.99 5.23 -12.90
C MET A 272 15.48 5.17 -12.49
N LEU A 273 15.86 4.10 -11.78
CA LEU A 273 17.24 3.88 -11.35
C LEU A 273 18.15 3.47 -12.51
N HIS A 274 17.67 2.64 -13.43
CA HIS A 274 18.46 2.00 -14.49
C HIS A 274 17.80 2.15 -15.87
N PRO A 275 17.56 3.37 -16.38
CA PRO A 275 16.88 3.56 -17.66
C PRO A 275 17.65 2.95 -18.84
N GLU A 276 18.95 2.75 -18.71
CA GLU A 276 19.81 2.07 -19.69
C GLU A 276 19.55 0.57 -19.82
N ALA A 277 19.08 -0.08 -18.75
CA ALA A 277 18.79 -1.51 -18.73
C ALA A 277 17.38 -1.86 -19.22
N SER A 278 16.57 -0.86 -19.50
CA SER A 278 15.18 -0.99 -19.99
C SER A 278 15.06 -0.89 -21.51
N ARG A 279 16.20 -0.85 -22.24
CA ARG A 279 16.27 -0.76 -23.71
C ARG A 279 16.48 -2.11 -24.37
#